data_588f2853bd0562d726409418c791b99c
#
_entry.id   588f2853bd0562d726409418c791b99c
#
_cell.length_a   1.000
_cell.length_b   1.000
_cell.length_c   1.000
_cell.angle_alpha   90.00
_cell.angle_beta   90.00
_cell.angle_gamma   90.00
#
_symmetry.space_group_name_H-M   'P 1'
#
loop_
_entity.id
_entity.type
_entity.pdbx_description
1 polymer ?
#
loop_
_entity_poly.entity_id
_entity_poly.type
_entity_poly.pdbx_seq_one_letter_code
_entity_poly.pdbx_strand_id
1 'polypeptide(L)'
;MPESTQRVPEDSPTYREFSRLYELAQQLRPTVADRWNRQLYATSGRGGFDQDTGAIGIHELLLREGLTRHPTANPRRQARALDAVLTRAAQAGMKQDAPGQVNAVRTTQSRGLHDGVAAVRAADDFEAFAELAGYEGLSLGGQQRSGAYAAANGLIQQASGASVDRRELIDRLSQGPAVMHFDQVAEAVVRNRLEEIAPAEGVDRQAVRRELVETMLHAQWESLAGRSPEAGQHVAEEIRRGLNAKVDEMRRRGPHPARGAESGDVPQQQVGREAPADAPRQEVGSEGPTQVKEVAAARFLNGVAPAAGAAGPGSVLGDGSRGAAARAAAIGRGTSMPRGGSAARG
;
A
#
# COMPACT_ATOMS: atom_id res chain seq x y z
N MET A 1 -28.99 -10.54 6.49
CA MET A 1 -29.83 -9.57 5.74
C MET A 1 -29.08 -9.19 4.48
N PRO A 2 -29.65 -9.26 3.29
CA PRO A 2 -29.00 -8.71 2.12
C PRO A 2 -28.72 -7.22 2.36
N GLU A 3 -27.49 -6.78 2.03
CA GLU A 3 -27.12 -5.37 2.12
C GLU A 3 -28.01 -4.58 1.17
N SER A 4 -28.73 -3.60 1.70
CA SER A 4 -29.48 -2.68 0.84
C SER A 4 -28.46 -1.79 0.10
N THR A 5 -28.56 -1.79 -1.22
CA THR A 5 -27.68 -1.02 -2.09
C THR A 5 -28.56 -0.10 -2.94
N GLN A 6 -28.34 1.20 -2.85
CA GLN A 6 -29.07 2.20 -3.60
C GLN A 6 -28.11 3.02 -4.46
N ARG A 7 -28.40 3.14 -5.76
CA ARG A 7 -27.63 4.01 -6.64
C ARG A 7 -27.82 5.48 -6.24
N VAL A 8 -26.71 6.20 -6.11
CA VAL A 8 -26.72 7.65 -5.85
C VAL A 8 -26.95 8.37 -7.19
N PRO A 9 -27.96 9.23 -7.30
CA PRO A 9 -28.24 9.98 -8.54
C PRO A 9 -27.07 10.91 -8.88
N GLU A 10 -26.70 10.96 -10.16
CA GLU A 10 -25.55 11.74 -10.65
C GLU A 10 -25.74 13.26 -10.51
N ASP A 11 -26.98 13.73 -10.51
CA ASP A 11 -27.35 15.12 -10.29
C ASP A 11 -27.42 15.51 -8.81
N SER A 12 -27.27 14.55 -7.87
CA SER A 12 -27.31 14.83 -6.45
C SER A 12 -26.07 15.60 -5.96
N PRO A 13 -26.21 16.45 -4.92
CA PRO A 13 -25.07 17.12 -4.31
C PRO A 13 -24.00 16.14 -3.78
N THR A 14 -24.45 15.01 -3.22
CA THR A 14 -23.58 13.95 -2.70
C THR A 14 -22.71 13.33 -3.79
N TYR A 15 -23.30 13.01 -4.95
CA TYR A 15 -22.55 12.47 -6.08
C TYR A 15 -21.52 13.48 -6.59
N ARG A 16 -21.93 14.76 -6.77
CA ARG A 16 -21.03 15.82 -7.23
C ARG A 16 -19.84 16.02 -6.30
N GLU A 17 -20.07 16.02 -4.98
CA GLU A 17 -18.97 16.14 -4.01
C GLU A 17 -18.09 14.90 -4.03
N PHE A 18 -18.65 13.69 -4.08
CA PHE A 18 -17.87 12.47 -4.24
C PHE A 18 -17.00 12.51 -5.50
N SER A 19 -17.57 12.86 -6.66
CA SER A 19 -16.84 12.94 -7.93
C SER A 19 -15.69 13.95 -7.87
N ARG A 20 -15.94 15.13 -7.30
CA ARG A 20 -14.90 16.15 -7.08
C ARG A 20 -13.75 15.60 -6.22
N LEU A 21 -14.07 14.95 -5.12
CA LEU A 21 -13.07 14.35 -4.22
C LEU A 21 -12.30 13.22 -4.91
N TYR A 22 -12.98 12.39 -5.67
CA TYR A 22 -12.35 11.33 -6.45
C TYR A 22 -11.34 11.91 -7.47
N GLU A 23 -11.71 12.95 -8.19
CA GLU A 23 -10.83 13.64 -9.14
C GLU A 23 -9.62 14.27 -8.44
N LEU A 24 -9.80 14.88 -7.27
CA LEU A 24 -8.70 15.40 -6.46
C LEU A 24 -7.76 14.29 -5.98
N ALA A 25 -8.28 13.13 -5.62
CA ALA A 25 -7.46 11.98 -5.25
C ALA A 25 -6.58 11.52 -6.43
N GLN A 26 -7.14 11.49 -7.65
CA GLN A 26 -6.40 11.19 -8.87
C GLN A 26 -5.36 12.27 -9.23
N GLN A 27 -5.63 13.54 -8.94
CA GLN A 27 -4.66 14.63 -9.11
C GLN A 27 -3.52 14.56 -8.10
N LEU A 28 -3.82 14.24 -6.84
CA LEU A 28 -2.83 14.08 -5.79
C LEU A 28 -1.88 12.92 -6.11
N ARG A 29 -2.41 11.85 -6.66
CA ARG A 29 -1.67 10.65 -7.07
C ARG A 29 -2.17 10.14 -8.42
N PRO A 30 -1.58 10.61 -9.51
CA PRO A 30 -1.90 10.08 -10.83
C PRO A 30 -1.68 8.57 -10.89
N THR A 31 -2.66 7.85 -11.38
CA THR A 31 -2.67 6.39 -11.49
C THR A 31 -2.59 5.95 -12.94
N VAL A 32 -2.14 4.71 -13.16
CA VAL A 32 -2.00 4.14 -14.51
C VAL A 32 -3.33 3.69 -15.12
N ALA A 33 -4.39 3.66 -14.32
CA ALA A 33 -5.73 3.28 -14.72
C ALA A 33 -6.78 4.14 -14.01
N ASP A 34 -7.94 4.29 -14.62
CA ASP A 34 -9.16 4.75 -13.97
C ASP A 34 -10.26 3.74 -14.32
N ARG A 35 -10.58 2.89 -13.34
CA ARG A 35 -11.55 1.81 -13.52
C ARG A 35 -12.91 2.14 -12.96
N TRP A 36 -13.09 3.32 -12.38
CA TRP A 36 -14.41 3.74 -11.92
C TRP A 36 -15.36 3.97 -13.10
N ASN A 37 -16.43 3.19 -13.15
CA ASN A 37 -17.47 3.27 -14.18
C ASN A 37 -18.46 4.43 -13.99
N ARG A 38 -18.17 5.37 -13.08
CA ARG A 38 -19.03 6.51 -12.69
C ARG A 38 -20.33 6.09 -11.99
N GLN A 39 -20.45 4.86 -11.52
CA GLN A 39 -21.56 4.44 -10.68
C GLN A 39 -21.16 4.46 -9.21
N LEU A 40 -21.93 5.21 -8.42
CA LEU A 40 -21.80 5.33 -6.96
C LEU A 40 -23.03 4.73 -6.29
N TYR A 41 -22.78 3.90 -5.27
CA TYR A 41 -23.83 3.27 -4.48
C TYR A 41 -23.72 3.62 -3.01
N ALA A 42 -24.85 3.97 -2.39
CA ALA A 42 -25.02 4.01 -0.96
C ALA A 42 -25.31 2.59 -0.46
N THR A 43 -24.54 2.10 0.51
CA THR A 43 -24.70 0.74 1.06
C THR A 43 -24.99 0.80 2.55
N SER A 44 -25.78 -0.14 3.07
CA SER A 44 -25.97 -0.32 4.52
C SER A 44 -24.75 -0.95 5.19
N GLY A 45 -23.90 -1.62 4.41
CA GLY A 45 -22.66 -2.23 4.85
C GLY A 45 -21.45 -1.36 4.58
N ARG A 46 -20.27 -1.99 4.59
CA ARG A 46 -18.99 -1.30 4.46
C ARG A 46 -18.77 -0.63 3.09
N GLY A 47 -19.44 -1.12 2.06
CA GLY A 47 -19.17 -0.77 0.69
C GLY A 47 -17.85 -1.37 0.17
N GLY A 48 -17.47 -1.00 -1.05
CA GLY A 48 -16.29 -1.55 -1.72
C GLY A 48 -16.08 -0.93 -3.09
N PHE A 49 -14.97 -1.32 -3.73
CA PHE A 49 -14.78 -1.18 -5.15
C PHE A 49 -15.09 -2.54 -5.80
N ASP A 50 -16.05 -2.55 -6.69
CA ASP A 50 -16.40 -3.75 -7.47
C ASP A 50 -15.39 -3.88 -8.63
N GLN A 51 -14.55 -4.90 -8.57
CA GLN A 51 -13.50 -5.11 -9.55
C GLN A 51 -14.03 -5.55 -10.93
N ASP A 52 -15.22 -6.14 -10.98
CA ASP A 52 -15.81 -6.67 -12.20
C ASP A 52 -16.55 -5.56 -12.97
N THR A 53 -17.31 -4.74 -12.25
CA THR A 53 -18.12 -3.67 -12.84
C THR A 53 -17.45 -2.30 -12.83
N GLY A 54 -16.50 -2.07 -11.92
CA GLY A 54 -15.91 -0.76 -11.68
C GLY A 54 -16.79 0.17 -10.82
N ALA A 55 -17.87 -0.33 -10.23
CA ALA A 55 -18.75 0.46 -9.38
C ALA A 55 -18.13 0.69 -7.99
N ILE A 56 -18.47 1.83 -7.37
CA ILE A 56 -18.02 2.17 -6.03
C ILE A 56 -19.21 2.18 -5.07
N GLY A 57 -19.07 1.43 -3.96
CA GLY A 57 -19.99 1.45 -2.84
C GLY A 57 -19.38 2.14 -1.62
N ILE A 58 -20.14 3.03 -0.98
CA ILE A 58 -19.77 3.68 0.28
C ILE A 58 -20.95 3.61 1.25
N HIS A 59 -20.64 3.46 2.53
CA HIS A 59 -21.66 3.44 3.57
C HIS A 59 -22.51 4.72 3.54
N GLU A 60 -23.83 4.57 3.54
CA GLU A 60 -24.80 5.67 3.38
C GLU A 60 -24.59 6.85 4.34
N LEU A 61 -24.24 6.57 5.61
CA LEU A 61 -23.98 7.62 6.59
C LEU A 61 -22.72 8.42 6.27
N LEU A 62 -21.70 7.80 5.67
CA LEU A 62 -20.50 8.50 5.23
C LEU A 62 -20.79 9.41 4.03
N LEU A 63 -21.61 8.93 3.09
CA LEU A 63 -22.03 9.75 1.95
C LEU A 63 -22.87 10.95 2.38
N ARG A 64 -23.88 10.73 3.23
CA ARG A 64 -24.85 11.76 3.60
C ARG A 64 -24.29 12.79 4.57
N GLU A 65 -23.49 12.35 5.56
CA GLU A 65 -23.06 13.19 6.69
C GLU A 65 -21.56 13.45 6.72
N GLY A 66 -20.78 12.64 6.03
CA GLY A 66 -19.33 12.74 6.00
C GLY A 66 -18.80 13.58 4.84
N LEU A 67 -19.47 13.56 3.68
CA LEU A 67 -19.09 14.37 2.52
C LEU A 67 -19.75 15.75 2.57
N THR A 68 -19.52 16.48 3.64
CA THR A 68 -20.01 17.85 3.80
C THR A 68 -18.95 18.71 4.44
N ARG A 69 -18.74 19.91 3.90
CA ARG A 69 -17.81 20.92 4.43
C ARG A 69 -18.46 21.83 5.47
N HIS A 70 -19.61 21.46 5.99
CA HIS A 70 -20.31 22.27 6.99
C HIS A 70 -19.52 22.29 8.31
N PRO A 71 -19.32 23.48 8.93
CA PRO A 71 -18.49 23.62 10.14
C PRO A 71 -18.97 22.80 11.34
N THR A 72 -20.29 22.48 11.39
CA THR A 72 -20.89 21.67 12.47
C THR A 72 -20.85 20.16 12.20
N ALA A 73 -20.29 19.74 11.07
CA ALA A 73 -20.18 18.32 10.75
C ALA A 73 -19.23 17.60 11.74
N ASN A 74 -19.51 16.32 11.97
CA ASN A 74 -18.68 15.49 12.84
C ASN A 74 -17.31 15.22 12.19
N PRO A 75 -16.19 15.75 12.74
CA PRO A 75 -14.86 15.63 12.12
C PRO A 75 -14.41 14.18 11.91
N ARG A 76 -14.76 13.28 12.87
CA ARG A 76 -14.43 11.85 12.74
C ARG A 76 -15.17 11.19 11.58
N ARG A 77 -16.42 11.62 11.33
CA ARG A 77 -17.20 11.08 10.21
C ARG A 77 -16.72 11.62 8.88
N GLN A 78 -16.36 12.91 8.84
CA GLN A 78 -15.71 13.52 7.66
C GLN A 78 -14.40 12.80 7.34
N ALA A 79 -13.53 12.61 8.32
CA ALA A 79 -12.26 11.90 8.10
C ALA A 79 -12.47 10.48 7.58
N ARG A 80 -13.47 9.74 8.11
CA ARG A 80 -13.81 8.40 7.60
C ARG A 80 -14.35 8.45 6.16
N ALA A 81 -15.13 9.45 5.83
CA ALA A 81 -15.66 9.60 4.48
C ALA A 81 -14.54 9.91 3.47
N LEU A 82 -13.63 10.81 3.81
CA LEU A 82 -12.46 11.13 2.97
C LEU A 82 -11.53 9.91 2.81
N ASP A 83 -11.25 9.19 3.88
CA ASP A 83 -10.46 7.95 3.85
C ASP A 83 -11.12 6.88 2.96
N ALA A 84 -12.45 6.78 3.01
CA ALA A 84 -13.19 5.89 2.12
C ALA A 84 -13.05 6.31 0.65
N VAL A 85 -13.17 7.60 0.32
CA VAL A 85 -12.97 8.11 -1.04
C VAL A 85 -11.56 7.81 -1.54
N LEU A 86 -10.53 8.15 -0.76
CA LEU A 86 -9.13 7.88 -1.10
C LEU A 86 -8.87 6.38 -1.33
N THR A 87 -9.38 5.54 -0.43
CA THR A 87 -9.22 4.08 -0.56
C THR A 87 -9.86 3.58 -1.86
N ARG A 88 -11.07 4.07 -2.22
CA ARG A 88 -11.74 3.66 -3.47
C ARG A 88 -11.04 4.20 -4.70
N ALA A 89 -10.56 5.45 -4.66
CA ALA A 89 -9.76 6.02 -5.74
C ALA A 89 -8.46 5.22 -5.96
N ALA A 90 -7.77 4.83 -4.90
CA ALA A 90 -6.59 3.98 -4.99
C ALA A 90 -6.92 2.60 -5.58
N GLN A 91 -8.02 1.96 -5.14
CA GLN A 91 -8.46 0.66 -5.69
C GLN A 91 -8.80 0.75 -7.18
N ALA A 92 -9.52 1.79 -7.60
CA ALA A 92 -9.89 2.02 -8.99
C ALA A 92 -8.69 2.38 -9.88
N GLY A 93 -7.67 3.00 -9.29
CA GLY A 93 -6.46 3.44 -10.00
C GLY A 93 -5.45 2.34 -10.31
N MET A 94 -5.57 1.16 -9.69
CA MET A 94 -4.65 0.04 -9.90
C MET A 94 -5.09 -0.85 -11.06
N LYS A 95 -4.14 -1.26 -11.91
CA LYS A 95 -4.39 -2.40 -12.83
C LYS A 95 -4.66 -3.66 -12.02
N GLN A 96 -5.52 -4.55 -12.54
CA GLN A 96 -5.85 -5.79 -11.84
C GLN A 96 -4.98 -6.95 -12.30
N ASP A 97 -4.86 -7.18 -13.59
CA ASP A 97 -4.21 -8.35 -14.15
C ASP A 97 -2.90 -8.00 -14.88
N ALA A 98 -2.02 -8.98 -14.94
CA ALA A 98 -0.74 -8.97 -15.64
C ALA A 98 -0.62 -10.28 -16.46
N PRO A 99 -1.16 -10.32 -17.68
CA PRO A 99 -1.08 -11.49 -18.53
C PRO A 99 0.38 -11.92 -18.75
N GLY A 100 0.63 -13.22 -18.67
CA GLY A 100 1.97 -13.78 -18.90
C GLY A 100 2.97 -13.64 -17.76
N GLN A 101 2.64 -12.97 -16.66
CA GLN A 101 3.53 -12.90 -15.49
C GLN A 101 3.49 -14.20 -14.68
N VAL A 102 4.67 -14.76 -14.39
CA VAL A 102 4.83 -16.11 -13.83
C VAL A 102 4.37 -16.18 -12.37
N ASN A 103 4.64 -15.13 -11.58
CA ASN A 103 4.34 -15.11 -10.14
C ASN A 103 3.03 -14.38 -9.82
N ALA A 104 2.17 -14.17 -10.83
CA ALA A 104 0.88 -13.53 -10.62
C ALA A 104 -0.06 -14.41 -9.78
N VAL A 105 -0.53 -13.88 -8.66
CA VAL A 105 -1.49 -14.53 -7.76
C VAL A 105 -2.90 -14.15 -8.18
N ARG A 106 -3.61 -15.07 -8.85
CA ARG A 106 -4.98 -14.85 -9.37
C ARG A 106 -6.06 -15.48 -8.48
N THR A 107 -5.82 -15.48 -7.16
CA THR A 107 -6.77 -15.97 -6.17
C THR A 107 -7.42 -14.82 -5.40
N THR A 108 -8.45 -15.13 -4.61
CA THR A 108 -9.12 -14.16 -3.74
C THR A 108 -8.16 -13.50 -2.72
N GLN A 109 -7.02 -14.13 -2.44
CA GLN A 109 -5.99 -13.58 -1.54
C GLN A 109 -5.35 -12.30 -2.12
N SER A 110 -5.15 -12.21 -3.45
CA SER A 110 -4.65 -10.99 -4.09
C SER A 110 -5.62 -9.82 -3.91
N ARG A 111 -6.93 -10.08 -3.88
CA ARG A 111 -7.95 -9.08 -3.59
C ARG A 111 -7.79 -8.53 -2.16
N GLY A 112 -7.56 -9.41 -1.17
CA GLY A 112 -7.35 -8.99 0.21
C GLY A 112 -6.11 -8.10 0.38
N LEU A 113 -5.00 -8.45 -0.28
CA LEU A 113 -3.80 -7.61 -0.27
C LEU A 113 -4.01 -6.30 -1.03
N HIS A 114 -4.70 -6.32 -2.18
CA HIS A 114 -5.08 -5.13 -2.92
C HIS A 114 -5.89 -4.14 -2.07
N ASP A 115 -6.90 -4.62 -1.32
CA ASP A 115 -7.68 -3.80 -0.41
C ASP A 115 -6.80 -3.19 0.70
N GLY A 116 -5.86 -3.98 1.22
CA GLY A 116 -4.92 -3.53 2.22
C GLY A 116 -3.95 -2.47 1.70
N VAL A 117 -3.36 -2.67 0.52
CA VAL A 117 -2.45 -1.71 -0.13
C VAL A 117 -3.17 -0.37 -0.39
N ALA A 118 -4.39 -0.42 -0.93
CA ALA A 118 -5.18 0.79 -1.16
C ALA A 118 -5.46 1.56 0.15
N ALA A 119 -5.77 0.84 1.24
CA ALA A 119 -6.00 1.45 2.54
C ALA A 119 -4.71 2.02 3.18
N VAL A 120 -3.54 1.37 2.97
CA VAL A 120 -2.24 1.90 3.41
C VAL A 120 -1.91 3.17 2.64
N ARG A 121 -2.11 3.17 1.32
CA ARG A 121 -1.91 4.35 0.47
C ARG A 121 -2.80 5.51 0.91
N ALA A 122 -4.09 5.26 1.10
CA ALA A 122 -5.04 6.26 1.55
C ALA A 122 -4.64 6.87 2.90
N ALA A 123 -4.10 6.06 3.81
CA ALA A 123 -3.62 6.54 5.10
C ALA A 123 -2.42 7.49 4.98
N ASP A 124 -1.47 7.14 4.11
CA ASP A 124 -0.25 7.94 3.90
C ASP A 124 -0.54 9.28 3.20
N ASP A 125 -1.56 9.32 2.33
CA ASP A 125 -1.92 10.52 1.57
C ASP A 125 -3.01 11.37 2.25
N PHE A 126 -3.58 10.92 3.38
CA PHE A 126 -4.79 11.48 3.96
C PHE A 126 -4.68 12.97 4.29
N GLU A 127 -3.63 13.40 4.97
CA GLU A 127 -3.47 14.79 5.42
C GLU A 127 -3.38 15.74 4.22
N ALA A 128 -2.52 15.42 3.26
CA ALA A 128 -2.37 16.20 2.02
C ALA A 128 -3.67 16.25 1.21
N PHE A 129 -4.41 15.14 1.18
CA PHE A 129 -5.70 15.09 0.51
C PHE A 129 -6.77 15.92 1.21
N ALA A 130 -6.87 15.83 2.54
CA ALA A 130 -7.84 16.60 3.30
C ALA A 130 -7.62 18.11 3.12
N GLU A 131 -6.37 18.56 3.14
CA GLU A 131 -5.98 19.94 2.86
C GLU A 131 -6.39 20.35 1.43
N LEU A 132 -5.98 19.58 0.42
CA LEU A 132 -6.32 19.83 -0.99
C LEU A 132 -7.84 19.88 -1.24
N ALA A 133 -8.59 19.05 -0.53
CA ALA A 133 -10.03 18.96 -0.62
C ALA A 133 -10.77 20.08 0.12
N GLY A 134 -10.07 20.90 0.92
CA GLY A 134 -10.65 21.97 1.74
C GLY A 134 -11.35 21.45 3.01
N TYR A 135 -10.82 20.37 3.59
CA TYR A 135 -11.25 19.79 4.87
C TYR A 135 -10.10 19.89 5.88
N GLU A 136 -9.74 21.10 6.23
CA GLU A 136 -8.61 21.38 7.10
C GLU A 136 -8.77 20.82 8.52
N GLY A 137 -7.66 20.44 9.14
CA GLY A 137 -7.61 19.99 10.53
C GLY A 137 -8.18 18.60 10.80
N LEU A 138 -8.52 17.84 9.76
CA LEU A 138 -8.93 16.45 9.92
C LEU A 138 -7.73 15.53 10.13
N SER A 139 -7.89 14.55 11.02
CA SER A 139 -6.91 13.51 11.28
C SER A 139 -7.57 12.14 11.36
N LEU A 140 -6.84 11.12 10.94
CA LEU A 140 -7.23 9.71 11.10
C LEU A 140 -6.86 9.15 12.48
N GLY A 141 -6.29 9.97 13.37
CA GLY A 141 -5.90 9.56 14.70
C GLY A 141 -7.04 8.93 15.49
N GLY A 142 -6.77 7.77 16.12
CA GLY A 142 -7.75 7.03 16.91
C GLY A 142 -8.87 6.33 16.10
N GLN A 143 -8.80 6.31 14.78
CA GLN A 143 -9.74 5.56 13.97
C GLN A 143 -9.31 4.09 13.85
N GLN A 144 -10.27 3.20 14.05
CA GLN A 144 -10.05 1.78 13.88
C GLN A 144 -9.95 1.45 12.38
N ARG A 145 -8.78 0.93 11.97
CA ARG A 145 -8.51 0.47 10.61
C ARG A 145 -9.01 -0.95 10.40
N SER A 146 -9.07 -1.40 9.14
CA SER A 146 -9.43 -2.79 8.85
C SER A 146 -8.28 -3.76 9.10
N GLY A 147 -8.60 -5.05 9.23
CA GLY A 147 -7.60 -6.10 9.25
C GLY A 147 -6.75 -6.14 7.98
N ALA A 148 -7.34 -5.87 6.81
CA ALA A 148 -6.58 -5.78 5.55
C ALA A 148 -5.52 -4.68 5.58
N TYR A 149 -5.85 -3.49 6.09
CA TYR A 149 -4.88 -2.43 6.34
C TYR A 149 -3.74 -2.91 7.26
N ALA A 150 -4.11 -3.48 8.41
CA ALA A 150 -3.11 -3.89 9.41
C ALA A 150 -2.16 -4.97 8.87
N ALA A 151 -2.70 -5.95 8.14
CA ALA A 151 -1.91 -7.01 7.53
C ALA A 151 -0.99 -6.48 6.42
N ALA A 152 -1.50 -5.66 5.50
CA ALA A 152 -0.71 -5.10 4.41
C ALA A 152 0.37 -4.15 4.94
N ASN A 153 0.04 -3.28 5.91
CA ASN A 153 1.01 -2.39 6.53
C ASN A 153 2.13 -3.15 7.24
N GLY A 154 1.80 -4.22 7.97
CA GLY A 154 2.79 -5.09 8.61
C GLY A 154 3.70 -5.79 7.58
N LEU A 155 3.14 -6.30 6.49
CA LEU A 155 3.88 -6.94 5.42
C LEU A 155 4.80 -5.94 4.69
N ILE A 156 4.32 -4.74 4.37
CA ILE A 156 5.10 -3.67 3.74
C ILE A 156 6.27 -3.25 4.65
N GLN A 157 6.01 -3.04 5.95
CA GLN A 157 7.07 -2.69 6.91
C GLN A 157 8.16 -3.77 6.98
N GLN A 158 7.77 -5.04 6.94
CA GLN A 158 8.70 -6.16 6.99
C GLN A 158 9.55 -6.27 5.71
N ALA A 159 8.98 -5.99 4.55
CA ALA A 159 9.65 -6.06 3.26
C ALA A 159 10.53 -4.84 2.98
N SER A 160 10.27 -3.73 3.64
CA SER A 160 11.01 -2.46 3.47
C SER A 160 12.39 -2.52 4.13
N GLY A 161 13.34 -1.77 3.58
CA GLY A 161 14.72 -1.68 4.09
C GLY A 161 15.51 -0.58 3.41
N ALA A 162 16.84 -0.74 3.35
CA ALA A 162 17.73 0.27 2.78
C ALA A 162 17.69 0.36 1.25
N SER A 163 17.48 -0.78 0.56
CA SER A 163 17.47 -0.84 -0.91
C SER A 163 16.11 -0.51 -1.52
N VAL A 164 15.03 -0.82 -0.80
CA VAL A 164 13.65 -0.47 -1.16
C VAL A 164 12.99 0.00 0.12
N ASP A 165 12.82 1.31 0.25
CA ASP A 165 12.17 1.89 1.42
C ASP A 165 10.64 1.70 1.40
N ARG A 166 9.98 2.04 2.53
CA ARG A 166 8.53 1.87 2.68
C ARG A 166 7.75 2.68 1.65
N ARG A 167 8.16 3.93 1.40
CA ARG A 167 7.44 4.83 0.49
C ARG A 167 7.55 4.34 -0.95
N GLU A 168 8.75 3.98 -1.37
CA GLU A 168 8.99 3.40 -2.69
C GLU A 168 8.17 2.13 -2.91
N LEU A 169 8.11 1.24 -1.90
CA LEU A 169 7.32 0.02 -2.00
C LEU A 169 5.82 0.32 -2.11
N ILE A 170 5.27 1.24 -1.32
CA ILE A 170 3.87 1.66 -1.41
C ILE A 170 3.59 2.28 -2.77
N ASP A 171 4.46 3.14 -3.29
CA ASP A 171 4.31 3.76 -4.61
C ASP A 171 4.25 2.69 -5.72
N ARG A 172 5.12 1.69 -5.69
CA ARG A 172 5.10 0.57 -6.64
C ARG A 172 3.83 -0.26 -6.56
N LEU A 173 3.45 -0.67 -5.34
CA LEU A 173 2.24 -1.46 -5.11
C LEU A 173 0.99 -0.71 -5.57
N SER A 174 0.90 0.59 -5.30
CA SER A 174 -0.26 1.43 -5.66
C SER A 174 -0.46 1.60 -7.16
N GLN A 175 0.54 1.35 -7.97
CA GLN A 175 0.42 1.36 -9.43
C GLN A 175 -0.06 0.01 -9.98
N GLY A 176 0.00 -1.06 -9.17
CA GLY A 176 -0.39 -2.40 -9.56
C GLY A 176 0.60 -3.05 -10.54
N PRO A 177 0.27 -4.15 -11.18
CA PRO A 177 -1.02 -4.87 -11.16
C PRO A 177 -1.30 -5.58 -9.82
N ALA A 178 -2.57 -5.63 -9.41
CA ALA A 178 -2.96 -6.21 -8.13
C ALA A 178 -2.53 -7.68 -7.97
N VAL A 179 -2.60 -8.46 -9.04
CA VAL A 179 -2.14 -9.87 -9.05
C VAL A 179 -0.64 -10.02 -8.83
N MET A 180 0.14 -8.94 -8.96
CA MET A 180 1.59 -8.91 -8.77
C MET A 180 2.03 -8.35 -7.42
N HIS A 181 1.12 -7.93 -6.54
CA HIS A 181 1.49 -7.33 -5.27
C HIS A 181 2.39 -8.24 -4.43
N PHE A 182 2.07 -9.53 -4.34
CA PHE A 182 2.91 -10.48 -3.62
C PHE A 182 4.31 -10.60 -4.24
N ASP A 183 4.42 -10.62 -5.58
CA ASP A 183 5.70 -10.68 -6.27
C ASP A 183 6.51 -9.39 -6.10
N GLN A 184 5.86 -8.22 -6.10
CA GLN A 184 6.51 -6.93 -5.83
C GLN A 184 7.03 -6.85 -4.39
N VAL A 185 6.28 -7.38 -3.42
CA VAL A 185 6.74 -7.51 -2.03
C VAL A 185 7.91 -8.49 -1.94
N ALA A 186 7.83 -9.65 -2.63
CA ALA A 186 8.91 -10.62 -2.68
C ALA A 186 10.19 -10.00 -3.27
N GLU A 187 10.08 -9.20 -4.33
CA GLU A 187 11.22 -8.48 -4.90
C GLU A 187 11.84 -7.49 -3.90
N ALA A 188 11.02 -6.77 -3.12
CA ALA A 188 11.53 -5.90 -2.06
C ALA A 188 12.28 -6.69 -0.98
N VAL A 189 11.78 -7.86 -0.58
CA VAL A 189 12.47 -8.77 0.35
C VAL A 189 13.80 -9.26 -0.25
N VAL A 190 13.81 -9.64 -1.53
CA VAL A 190 15.07 -10.06 -2.21
C VAL A 190 16.08 -8.93 -2.18
N ARG A 191 15.72 -7.72 -2.60
CA ARG A 191 16.63 -6.57 -2.62
C ARG A 191 17.13 -6.16 -1.25
N ASN A 192 16.27 -6.21 -0.24
CA ASN A 192 16.64 -5.76 1.10
C ASN A 192 17.36 -6.83 1.92
N ARG A 193 17.16 -8.12 1.61
CA ARG A 193 17.60 -9.19 2.52
C ARG A 193 18.40 -10.32 1.86
N LEU A 194 18.36 -10.47 0.53
CA LEU A 194 18.92 -11.60 -0.19
C LEU A 194 19.81 -11.19 -1.37
N GLU A 195 20.05 -9.88 -1.59
CA GLU A 195 20.75 -9.38 -2.78
C GLU A 195 22.13 -10.02 -2.97
N GLU A 196 22.83 -10.32 -1.86
CA GLU A 196 24.17 -10.94 -1.90
C GLU A 196 24.17 -12.38 -2.42
N ILE A 197 23.03 -13.09 -2.31
CA ILE A 197 22.92 -14.52 -2.65
C ILE A 197 21.91 -14.79 -3.76
N ALA A 198 21.03 -13.84 -4.06
CA ALA A 198 20.04 -13.99 -5.11
C ALA A 198 20.68 -13.75 -6.48
N PRO A 199 20.26 -14.49 -7.53
CA PRO A 199 20.67 -14.20 -8.89
C PRO A 199 20.31 -12.77 -9.29
N ALA A 200 21.16 -12.14 -10.09
CA ALA A 200 20.96 -10.73 -10.48
C ALA A 200 19.62 -10.53 -11.20
N GLU A 201 19.32 -11.38 -12.17
CA GLU A 201 18.06 -11.36 -12.94
C GLU A 201 17.73 -12.75 -13.52
N GLY A 202 16.57 -12.88 -14.16
CA GLY A 202 16.19 -14.05 -14.92
C GLY A 202 15.31 -15.05 -14.17
N VAL A 203 15.28 -16.28 -14.69
CA VAL A 203 14.39 -17.37 -14.23
C VAL A 203 14.68 -17.76 -12.79
N ASP A 204 15.95 -17.75 -12.40
CA ASP A 204 16.35 -18.16 -11.04
C ASP A 204 15.92 -17.10 -10.00
N ARG A 205 16.02 -15.80 -10.32
CA ARG A 205 15.48 -14.74 -9.45
C ARG A 205 13.94 -14.83 -9.35
N GLN A 206 13.25 -15.17 -10.44
CA GLN A 206 11.81 -15.42 -10.41
C GLN A 206 11.44 -16.62 -9.54
N ALA A 207 12.26 -17.68 -9.55
CA ALA A 207 12.05 -18.84 -8.68
C ALA A 207 12.19 -18.48 -7.19
N VAL A 208 13.23 -17.71 -6.83
CA VAL A 208 13.41 -17.18 -5.46
C VAL A 208 12.20 -16.37 -5.02
N ARG A 209 11.70 -15.46 -5.86
CA ARG A 209 10.49 -14.68 -5.55
C ARG A 209 9.27 -15.56 -5.38
N ARG A 210 9.09 -16.61 -6.20
CA ARG A 210 7.97 -17.54 -6.09
C ARG A 210 7.93 -18.22 -4.72
N GLU A 211 9.06 -18.71 -4.22
CA GLU A 211 9.15 -19.32 -2.89
C GLU A 211 8.76 -18.33 -1.78
N LEU A 212 9.11 -17.05 -1.93
CA LEU A 212 8.71 -16.01 -0.99
C LEU A 212 7.20 -15.69 -1.12
N VAL A 213 6.67 -15.63 -2.36
CA VAL A 213 5.21 -15.44 -2.60
C VAL A 213 4.41 -16.53 -1.90
N GLU A 214 4.78 -17.81 -2.09
CA GLU A 214 4.10 -18.94 -1.44
C GLU A 214 4.04 -18.79 0.08
N THR A 215 5.10 -18.24 0.69
CA THR A 215 5.16 -18.01 2.14
C THR A 215 4.22 -16.88 2.61
N MET A 216 3.90 -15.94 1.73
CA MET A 216 3.02 -14.80 2.04
C MET A 216 1.53 -15.11 1.81
N LEU A 217 1.23 -16.20 1.11
CA LEU A 217 -0.16 -16.62 0.89
C LEU A 217 -0.76 -17.11 2.20
N HIS A 218 -1.89 -16.53 2.59
CA HIS A 218 -2.59 -16.86 3.82
C HIS A 218 -4.10 -16.90 3.59
N ALA A 219 -4.75 -17.95 4.06
CA ALA A 219 -6.18 -18.18 3.78
C ALA A 219 -7.11 -17.04 4.26
N GLN A 220 -6.71 -16.30 5.26
CA GLN A 220 -7.53 -15.21 5.81
C GLN A 220 -7.49 -13.90 5.00
N TRP A 221 -6.58 -13.73 4.03
CA TRP A 221 -6.48 -12.48 3.25
C TRP A 221 -7.83 -11.99 2.74
N GLU A 222 -8.62 -12.87 2.15
CA GLU A 222 -9.93 -12.53 1.57
C GLU A 222 -10.89 -11.90 2.59
N SER A 223 -10.90 -12.41 3.83
CA SER A 223 -11.83 -11.97 4.87
C SER A 223 -11.36 -10.75 5.66
N LEU A 224 -10.07 -10.38 5.58
CA LEU A 224 -9.46 -9.33 6.40
C LEU A 224 -10.07 -7.94 6.21
N ALA A 225 -10.62 -7.68 5.04
CA ALA A 225 -11.30 -6.40 4.79
C ALA A 225 -12.44 -6.15 5.80
N GLY A 226 -13.16 -7.18 6.22
CA GLY A 226 -14.25 -7.13 7.20
C GLY A 226 -13.83 -7.44 8.64
N ARG A 227 -12.56 -7.75 8.90
CA ARG A 227 -12.06 -8.12 10.23
C ARG A 227 -11.45 -6.92 10.97
N SER A 228 -11.25 -7.12 12.27
CA SER A 228 -10.60 -6.12 13.12
C SER A 228 -9.10 -6.00 12.82
N PRO A 229 -8.45 -4.88 13.22
CA PRO A 229 -7.00 -4.69 13.05
C PRO A 229 -6.18 -5.79 13.70
N GLU A 230 -6.61 -6.32 14.84
CA GLU A 230 -5.92 -7.39 15.58
C GLU A 230 -5.83 -8.67 14.76
N ALA A 231 -6.91 -9.01 14.03
CA ALA A 231 -6.89 -10.15 13.11
C ALA A 231 -5.88 -9.95 11.98
N GLY A 232 -5.77 -8.73 11.46
CA GLY A 232 -4.77 -8.38 10.45
C GLY A 232 -3.34 -8.42 10.99
N GLN A 233 -3.11 -7.93 12.19
CA GLN A 233 -1.81 -8.00 12.87
C GLN A 233 -1.38 -9.44 13.09
N HIS A 234 -2.30 -10.32 13.48
CA HIS A 234 -2.02 -11.73 13.65
C HIS A 234 -1.55 -12.38 12.33
N VAL A 235 -2.27 -12.13 11.24
CA VAL A 235 -1.86 -12.62 9.90
C VAL A 235 -0.50 -12.06 9.48
N ALA A 236 -0.25 -10.76 9.69
CA ALA A 236 1.06 -10.16 9.41
C ALA A 236 2.19 -10.82 10.20
N GLU A 237 1.94 -11.16 11.46
CA GLU A 237 2.91 -11.81 12.33
C GLU A 237 3.19 -13.27 11.92
N GLU A 238 2.17 -14.00 11.48
CA GLU A 238 2.35 -15.35 10.94
C GLU A 238 3.16 -15.33 9.64
N ILE A 239 2.83 -14.42 8.73
CA ILE A 239 3.59 -14.21 7.50
C ILE A 239 5.04 -13.80 7.82
N ARG A 240 5.24 -12.90 8.79
CA ARG A 240 6.56 -12.45 9.22
C ARG A 240 7.44 -13.61 9.69
N ARG A 241 6.89 -14.50 10.51
CA ARG A 241 7.62 -15.69 10.98
C ARG A 241 7.98 -16.61 9.82
N GLY A 242 7.05 -16.87 8.91
CA GLY A 242 7.28 -17.67 7.72
C GLY A 242 8.36 -17.08 6.81
N LEU A 243 8.26 -15.77 6.50
CA LEU A 243 9.25 -15.07 5.67
C LEU A 243 10.66 -15.07 6.29
N ASN A 244 10.76 -14.85 7.62
CA ASN A 244 12.06 -14.91 8.29
C ASN A 244 12.68 -16.30 8.19
N ALA A 245 11.90 -17.35 8.48
CA ALA A 245 12.36 -18.72 8.36
C ALA A 245 12.80 -19.07 6.92
N LYS A 246 12.03 -18.62 5.91
CA LYS A 246 12.35 -18.85 4.50
C LYS A 246 13.62 -18.10 4.05
N VAL A 247 13.76 -16.83 4.45
CA VAL A 247 14.99 -16.06 4.16
C VAL A 247 16.23 -16.72 4.79
N ASP A 248 16.13 -17.19 6.04
CA ASP A 248 17.24 -17.87 6.72
C ASP A 248 17.54 -19.22 6.08
N GLU A 249 16.54 -19.92 5.56
CA GLU A 249 16.73 -21.16 4.79
C GLU A 249 17.46 -20.86 3.48
N MET A 250 17.05 -19.84 2.72
CA MET A 250 17.71 -19.43 1.48
C MET A 250 19.18 -19.04 1.71
N ARG A 251 19.46 -18.28 2.77
CA ARG A 251 20.83 -17.91 3.15
C ARG A 251 21.70 -19.13 3.46
N ARG A 252 21.14 -20.15 4.13
CA ARG A 252 21.87 -21.39 4.40
C ARG A 252 22.13 -22.25 3.18
N ARG A 253 21.26 -22.20 2.16
CA ARG A 253 21.48 -22.89 0.88
C ARG A 253 22.65 -22.28 0.09
N GLY A 254 23.02 -21.03 0.38
CA GLY A 254 24.06 -20.30 -0.32
C GLY A 254 23.62 -19.76 -1.70
N PRO A 255 24.56 -19.18 -2.46
CA PRO A 255 24.24 -18.64 -3.78
C PRO A 255 23.67 -19.73 -4.68
N HIS A 256 22.60 -19.44 -5.36
CA HIS A 256 22.04 -20.32 -6.39
C HIS A 256 23.13 -20.51 -7.46
N PRO A 257 23.60 -21.73 -7.75
CA PRO A 257 24.53 -21.91 -8.83
C PRO A 257 23.90 -21.41 -10.12
N ALA A 258 24.55 -20.45 -10.77
CA ALA A 258 24.13 -19.96 -12.06
C ALA A 258 23.97 -21.19 -12.99
N ARG A 259 22.74 -21.48 -13.40
CA ARG A 259 22.39 -22.52 -14.35
C ARG A 259 22.91 -22.08 -15.71
N GLY A 260 24.16 -22.39 -16.01
CA GLY A 260 24.71 -22.00 -17.31
C GLY A 260 26.21 -21.93 -17.43
N ALA A 261 26.96 -22.77 -16.68
CA ALA A 261 28.32 -23.11 -17.07
C ALA A 261 28.40 -24.61 -17.24
N GLU A 262 27.53 -25.21 -18.06
CA GLU A 262 27.94 -26.37 -18.79
C GLU A 262 29.02 -25.87 -19.77
N SER A 263 30.26 -25.84 -19.31
CA SER A 263 31.45 -25.84 -20.16
C SER A 263 31.27 -27.02 -21.10
N GLY A 264 30.72 -26.74 -22.26
CA GLY A 264 30.89 -27.61 -23.40
C GLY A 264 32.40 -27.72 -23.60
N ASP A 265 32.91 -28.82 -23.16
CA ASP A 265 34.25 -29.33 -23.55
C ASP A 265 34.22 -29.45 -25.07
N VAL A 266 34.59 -28.37 -25.76
CA VAL A 266 34.81 -28.38 -27.18
C VAL A 266 36.18 -28.94 -27.37
N PRO A 267 36.34 -30.14 -27.93
CA PRO A 267 37.66 -30.69 -28.25
C PRO A 267 38.37 -29.70 -29.18
N GLN A 268 39.49 -29.18 -28.74
CA GLN A 268 40.41 -28.44 -29.59
C GLN A 268 40.88 -29.37 -30.72
N GLN A 269 40.19 -29.28 -31.86
CA GLN A 269 40.80 -29.74 -33.14
C GLN A 269 41.87 -28.73 -33.54
N GLN A 270 43.09 -29.12 -33.31
CA GLN A 270 44.25 -28.58 -34.03
C GLN A 270 44.02 -28.77 -35.52
N VAL A 271 43.76 -27.67 -36.25
CA VAL A 271 43.89 -27.63 -37.70
C VAL A 271 44.99 -26.64 -38.07
N GLY A 272 45.87 -27.19 -38.83
CA GLY A 272 47.16 -26.69 -39.27
C GLY A 272 47.14 -25.30 -39.91
N ARG A 273 48.27 -24.73 -39.75
CA ARG A 273 48.84 -23.54 -40.31
C ARG A 273 48.96 -23.68 -41.84
N GLU A 274 48.31 -22.81 -42.57
CA GLU A 274 48.76 -22.38 -43.91
C GLU A 274 48.26 -20.98 -44.19
N ALA A 275 49.20 -20.04 -44.39
CA ALA A 275 48.97 -18.77 -45.08
C ALA A 275 49.29 -18.95 -46.57
N PRO A 276 48.68 -18.19 -47.50
CA PRO A 276 49.35 -16.99 -48.00
C PRO A 276 48.40 -15.80 -48.32
N ALA A 277 48.96 -14.65 -48.15
CA ALA A 277 49.19 -13.52 -49.08
C ALA A 277 48.06 -13.17 -50.10
N ASP A 278 47.51 -12.02 -50.02
CA ASP A 278 47.59 -10.84 -50.90
C ASP A 278 46.43 -9.84 -50.70
N ALA A 279 46.80 -8.60 -50.67
CA ALA A 279 45.95 -7.44 -50.53
C ALA A 279 45.16 -7.11 -51.84
N PRO A 280 44.20 -6.19 -51.89
CA PRO A 280 44.57 -4.78 -51.82
C PRO A 280 43.59 -3.87 -50.99
N ARG A 281 44.22 -2.78 -50.55
CA ARG A 281 43.61 -1.55 -50.05
C ARG A 281 42.59 -0.94 -51.01
N GLN A 282 41.48 -0.50 -50.49
CA GLN A 282 40.75 0.67 -51.03
C GLN A 282 40.40 1.61 -49.87
N GLU A 283 41.06 2.75 -49.95
CA GLU A 283 40.64 4.00 -49.30
C GLU A 283 39.40 4.52 -49.99
N VAL A 284 38.66 5.29 -49.25
CA VAL A 284 37.96 6.55 -49.58
C VAL A 284 36.66 6.68 -48.81
N GLY A 285 36.52 7.79 -48.08
CA GLY A 285 35.28 8.43 -47.85
C GLY A 285 35.04 8.92 -46.40
N SER A 286 35.71 10.01 -46.06
CA SER A 286 35.33 10.92 -45.00
C SER A 286 33.98 11.54 -45.28
N GLU A 287 33.04 11.49 -44.33
CA GLU A 287 32.06 12.56 -44.13
C GLU A 287 31.45 12.51 -42.74
N GLY A 288 31.50 13.52 -42.07
CA GLY A 288 31.16 14.37 -41.02
C GLY A 288 30.07 13.98 -40.00
N PRO A 289 30.13 14.59 -38.83
CA PRO A 289 29.36 14.19 -37.66
C PRO A 289 27.97 14.81 -37.68
N THR A 290 26.95 13.94 -37.58
CA THR A 290 25.60 14.41 -37.28
C THR A 290 25.44 14.45 -35.78
N GLN A 291 25.45 15.66 -35.23
CA GLN A 291 24.99 15.98 -33.88
C GLN A 291 23.54 15.55 -33.72
N VAL A 292 23.31 14.55 -32.89
CA VAL A 292 21.97 14.28 -32.30
C VAL A 292 21.98 14.89 -30.92
N LYS A 293 21.10 15.87 -30.78
CA LYS A 293 20.85 16.68 -29.62
C LYS A 293 20.63 15.83 -28.38
N GLU A 294 21.52 15.96 -27.43
CA GLU A 294 21.35 15.64 -26.03
C GLU A 294 20.37 16.65 -25.43
N VAL A 295 19.10 16.27 -25.32
CA VAL A 295 18.08 17.09 -24.66
C VAL A 295 17.97 16.66 -23.22
N ALA A 296 18.65 17.44 -22.37
CA ALA A 296 18.22 17.88 -21.04
C ALA A 296 17.48 16.87 -20.16
N ALA A 297 18.23 16.07 -19.40
CA ALA A 297 17.84 15.53 -18.12
C ALA A 297 18.70 16.14 -17.00
N ALA A 298 18.60 17.45 -16.83
CA ALA A 298 19.25 18.16 -15.74
C ALA A 298 18.35 19.29 -15.25
N ARG A 299 17.31 18.93 -14.52
CA ARG A 299 16.59 19.83 -13.62
C ARG A 299 15.85 18.97 -12.61
N PHE A 300 16.46 18.78 -11.44
CA PHE A 300 15.80 18.59 -10.13
C PHE A 300 16.85 18.13 -9.10
N LEU A 301 17.87 18.96 -8.92
CA LEU A 301 18.73 18.91 -7.74
C LEU A 301 18.90 20.34 -7.22
N ASN A 302 17.89 20.82 -6.49
CA ASN A 302 18.04 21.92 -5.55
C ASN A 302 16.94 21.79 -4.51
N GLY A 303 17.16 20.92 -3.53
CA GLY A 303 16.45 20.87 -2.28
C GLY A 303 17.46 21.14 -1.17
N VAL A 304 17.50 22.39 -0.72
CA VAL A 304 18.29 22.85 0.43
C VAL A 304 17.86 22.07 1.68
N ALA A 305 18.80 21.36 2.29
CA ALA A 305 18.64 20.77 3.61
C ALA A 305 18.63 21.88 4.68
N PRO A 306 17.69 21.91 5.63
CA PRO A 306 17.80 22.79 6.76
C PRO A 306 18.85 22.27 7.77
N ALA A 307 19.73 23.17 8.15
CA ALA A 307 20.81 22.95 9.08
C ALA A 307 20.30 22.52 10.47
N ALA A 308 20.90 21.46 11.01
CA ALA A 308 20.75 21.08 12.41
C ALA A 308 21.34 22.15 13.31
N GLY A 309 20.48 22.89 14.00
CA GLY A 309 20.87 23.82 15.07
C GLY A 309 21.26 23.05 16.32
N ALA A 310 22.52 23.21 16.71
CA ALA A 310 23.05 22.76 17.99
C ALA A 310 22.38 23.54 19.14
N ALA A 311 21.72 22.84 20.06
CA ALA A 311 21.32 23.40 21.35
C ALA A 311 22.35 22.98 22.41
N GLY A 312 23.05 23.94 22.94
CA GLY A 312 23.94 23.79 24.11
C GLY A 312 23.17 23.72 25.44
N PRO A 313 23.81 23.27 26.53
CA PRO A 313 23.16 22.99 27.78
C PRO A 313 23.10 24.26 28.67
N GLY A 314 21.89 24.55 29.16
CA GLY A 314 21.66 25.58 30.17
C GLY A 314 20.94 25.01 31.37
N SER A 315 21.70 24.72 32.42
CA SER A 315 21.20 24.48 33.77
C SER A 315 20.56 25.72 34.35
N VAL A 316 19.38 25.65 34.94
CA VAL A 316 19.02 26.48 36.11
C VAL A 316 18.05 25.69 36.99
N LEU A 317 18.48 25.47 38.22
CA LEU A 317 17.75 25.09 39.41
C LEU A 317 16.69 26.16 39.76
N GLY A 318 15.49 25.74 40.13
CA GLY A 318 14.45 26.57 40.72
C GLY A 318 13.52 25.74 41.57
N ASP A 319 13.88 25.73 42.87
CA ASP A 319 13.16 25.25 44.05
C ASP A 319 11.84 26.00 44.26
N GLY A 320 10.78 25.36 44.74
CA GLY A 320 9.52 26.05 45.09
C GLY A 320 8.37 25.13 45.45
N SER A 321 8.52 24.49 46.52
CA SER A 321 7.62 23.93 47.54
C SER A 321 6.16 24.44 47.62
N ARG A 322 5.31 23.50 48.07
CA ARG A 322 4.13 23.58 48.97
C ARG A 322 2.76 23.84 48.38
N GLY A 323 1.88 22.91 48.73
CA GLY A 323 0.48 23.18 48.91
C GLY A 323 -0.41 21.94 48.88
N ALA A 324 -0.47 21.30 50.05
CA ALA A 324 -1.42 20.27 50.43
C ALA A 324 -2.88 20.78 50.42
N ALA A 325 -3.82 19.89 50.15
CA ALA A 325 -5.03 19.60 50.91
C ALA A 325 -5.95 18.69 50.15
N ALA A 326 -6.01 17.54 50.55
CA ALA A 326 -7.04 16.61 51.00
C ALA A 326 -8.43 17.25 51.17
N ARG A 327 -9.45 16.55 50.66
CA ARG A 327 -10.67 16.18 51.41
C ARG A 327 -11.47 15.14 50.67
N ALA A 328 -11.61 14.06 51.37
CA ALA A 328 -12.59 12.99 51.21
C ALA A 328 -13.96 13.46 51.75
N ALA A 329 -14.98 12.80 51.34
CA ALA A 329 -16.24 12.41 52.00
C ALA A 329 -17.30 12.27 50.94
N ALA A 330 -18.18 11.39 50.90
CA ALA A 330 -18.67 10.24 51.65
C ALA A 330 -20.07 9.94 51.10
N ILE A 331 -20.32 8.67 50.84
CA ILE A 331 -21.51 7.91 51.24
C ILE A 331 -22.88 8.51 50.92
N GLY A 332 -23.64 7.81 50.05
CA GLY A 332 -25.08 7.90 49.97
C GLY A 332 -25.67 6.60 49.44
N ARG A 333 -25.93 5.66 50.34
CA ARG A 333 -26.80 4.50 50.14
C ARG A 333 -28.26 4.97 50.07
N GLY A 334 -29.03 4.43 49.16
CA GLY A 334 -30.47 4.62 49.14
C GLY A 334 -31.17 3.51 48.35
N THR A 335 -31.52 2.47 49.07
CA THR A 335 -32.48 1.41 48.80
C THR A 335 -33.87 1.98 48.42
N SER A 336 -34.54 1.39 47.42
CA SER A 336 -35.87 0.74 47.60
C SER A 336 -36.50 0.41 46.24
N MET A 337 -36.83 -0.86 46.07
CA MET A 337 -37.92 -1.33 45.24
C MET A 337 -39.28 -1.01 45.91
N PRO A 338 -40.38 -0.99 45.18
CA PRO A 338 -41.32 -2.05 45.40
C PRO A 338 -41.90 -2.72 44.14
N ARG A 339 -42.32 -3.91 44.42
CA ARG A 339 -43.14 -4.87 43.69
C ARG A 339 -44.60 -4.38 43.53
N GLY A 340 -45.23 -4.95 42.51
CA GLY A 340 -46.72 -5.08 42.39
C GLY A 340 -47.19 -4.45 41.09
N GLY A 341 -48.02 -5.05 40.28
CA GLY A 341 -48.97 -6.08 40.42
C GLY A 341 -49.57 -6.46 39.08
N SER A 342 -50.02 -7.64 39.01
CA SER A 342 -50.75 -8.38 38.02
C SER A 342 -52.16 -7.82 37.75
N ALA A 343 -52.62 -7.95 36.49
CA ALA A 343 -54.00 -8.30 36.04
C ALA A 343 -54.09 -8.06 34.53
N ALA A 344 -54.26 -8.96 33.66
CA ALA A 344 -55.34 -9.82 33.20
C ALA A 344 -56.54 -9.05 32.56
N ARG A 345 -56.86 -9.49 31.33
CA ARG A 345 -58.11 -9.41 30.57
C ARG A 345 -58.29 -8.22 29.60
N GLY A 346 -58.58 -8.68 28.42
CA GLY A 346 -59.27 -8.05 27.33
C GLY A 346 -58.83 -8.62 26.01
#